data_beb170eb7eb64d96920324e8cc288398
#
_entry.id   beb170eb7eb64d96920324e8cc288398
#
_cell.length_a   1.000
_cell.length_b   1.000
_cell.length_c   1.000
_cell.angle_alpha   90.00
_cell.angle_beta   90.00
_cell.angle_gamma   90.00
#
_symmetry.space_group_name_H-M   'P 1'
#
loop_
_entity.id
_entity.type
_entity.pdbx_description
1 polymer ?
#
loop_
_entity_poly.entity_id
_entity_poly.type
_entity_poly.pdbx_seq_one_letter_code
_entity_poly.pdbx_strand_id
1 'polypeptide(L)'
;FAAAAVLAAVLVGREAAPPATTQYLVVLVAPQDQAPGWVVQARSAQSIELIPLGSASVPADKALQFWTKADGWQAPVSLGLVRPGQTVRVPLDTLPPLQPHQLFELTLEPSTGSPTGRPTGPIQFIGRAVKVT
;
A
#
# COMPACT_ATOMS: atom_id res chain seq x y z
N PHE A 1 13.80 -35.79 25.54
CA PHE A 1 12.36 -35.67 25.71
C PHE A 1 11.91 -34.22 25.93
N ALA A 2 12.66 -33.43 26.70
CA ALA A 2 12.34 -32.01 26.89
C ALA A 2 12.40 -31.22 25.57
N ALA A 3 13.36 -31.56 24.70
CA ALA A 3 13.49 -30.88 23.41
C ALA A 3 12.28 -31.17 22.51
N ALA A 4 11.79 -32.40 22.50
CA ALA A 4 10.61 -32.77 21.71
C ALA A 4 9.36 -32.05 22.21
N ALA A 5 9.20 -31.92 23.53
CA ALA A 5 8.07 -31.24 24.13
C ALA A 5 8.11 -29.72 23.78
N VAL A 6 9.30 -29.12 23.81
CA VAL A 6 9.47 -27.70 23.44
C VAL A 6 9.12 -27.48 21.98
N LEU A 7 9.56 -28.38 21.09
CA LEU A 7 9.23 -28.25 19.65
C LEU A 7 7.73 -28.37 19.42
N ALA A 8 7.06 -29.29 20.10
CA ALA A 8 5.62 -29.45 19.98
C ALA A 8 4.89 -28.20 20.48
N ALA A 9 5.33 -27.59 21.57
CA ALA A 9 4.74 -26.36 22.08
C ALA A 9 4.91 -25.20 21.10
N VAL A 10 6.08 -25.09 20.46
CA VAL A 10 6.32 -24.04 19.46
C VAL A 10 5.42 -24.25 18.27
N LEU A 11 5.26 -25.47 17.77
CA LEU A 11 4.37 -25.75 16.64
C LEU A 11 2.91 -25.45 16.97
N VAL A 12 2.45 -25.84 18.16
CA VAL A 12 1.08 -25.54 18.61
C VAL A 12 0.89 -24.02 18.73
N GLY A 13 1.89 -23.31 19.25
CA GLY A 13 1.83 -21.85 19.34
C GLY A 13 1.73 -21.19 17.98
N ARG A 14 2.44 -21.73 16.98
CA ARG A 14 2.37 -21.19 15.60
C ARG A 14 1.02 -21.50 14.96
N GLU A 15 0.48 -22.67 15.19
CA GLU A 15 -0.83 -23.06 14.67
C GLU A 15 -1.96 -22.29 15.35
N ALA A 16 -1.81 -21.99 16.64
CA ALA A 16 -2.80 -21.24 17.38
C ALA A 16 -2.84 -19.76 16.98
N ALA A 17 -1.74 -19.22 16.43
CA ALA A 17 -1.73 -17.86 15.93
C ALA A 17 -2.52 -17.81 14.62
N PRO A 18 -3.59 -16.99 14.52
CA PRO A 18 -4.33 -16.90 13.28
C PRO A 18 -3.41 -16.37 12.18
N PRO A 19 -3.52 -16.88 10.95
CA PRO A 19 -2.79 -16.30 9.84
C PRO A 19 -3.20 -14.84 9.64
N ALA A 20 -2.26 -14.02 9.21
CA ALA A 20 -2.55 -12.63 8.88
C ALA A 20 -3.58 -12.59 7.76
N THR A 21 -4.73 -11.99 8.02
CA THR A 21 -5.79 -11.82 7.02
C THR A 21 -5.77 -10.41 6.48
N THR A 22 -6.14 -10.25 5.21
CA THR A 22 -6.28 -8.94 4.61
C THR A 22 -7.43 -8.21 5.28
N GLN A 23 -7.15 -7.03 5.84
CA GLN A 23 -8.16 -6.18 6.49
C GLN A 23 -8.72 -5.12 5.55
N TYR A 24 -7.89 -4.64 4.63
CA TYR A 24 -8.27 -3.66 3.63
C TYR A 24 -7.68 -4.03 2.29
N LEU A 25 -8.44 -3.77 1.25
CA LEU A 25 -8.01 -3.97 -0.12
C LEU A 25 -8.31 -2.71 -0.92
N VAL A 26 -7.37 -2.30 -1.77
CA VAL A 26 -7.57 -1.18 -2.67
C VAL A 26 -7.14 -1.62 -4.06
N VAL A 27 -8.02 -1.47 -5.04
CA VAL A 27 -7.64 -1.62 -6.44
C VAL A 27 -7.38 -0.24 -7.00
N LEU A 28 -6.16 0.02 -7.44
CA LEU A 28 -5.79 1.28 -8.05
C LEU A 28 -5.97 1.17 -9.56
N VAL A 29 -6.81 2.03 -10.10
CA VAL A 29 -7.18 2.00 -11.51
C VAL A 29 -6.76 3.30 -12.21
N ALA A 30 -6.47 3.20 -13.49
CA ALA A 30 -6.18 4.36 -14.31
C ALA A 30 -7.47 5.19 -14.48
N PRO A 31 -7.41 6.53 -14.30
CA PRO A 31 -8.62 7.35 -14.40
C PRO A 31 -9.27 7.34 -15.78
N GLN A 32 -8.50 7.11 -16.84
CA GLN A 32 -8.99 7.22 -18.21
C GLN A 32 -9.89 6.06 -18.61
N ASP A 33 -9.53 4.83 -18.23
CA ASP A 33 -10.20 3.62 -18.70
C ASP A 33 -10.56 2.64 -17.58
N GLN A 34 -10.29 2.98 -16.33
CA GLN A 34 -10.53 2.14 -15.16
C GLN A 34 -9.72 0.84 -15.18
N ALA A 35 -8.64 0.78 -15.96
CA ALA A 35 -7.78 -0.40 -16.02
C ALA A 35 -7.02 -0.53 -14.70
N PRO A 36 -7.11 -1.69 -14.01
CA PRO A 36 -6.37 -1.89 -12.78
C PRO A 36 -4.88 -2.02 -13.05
N GLY A 37 -4.06 -1.34 -12.25
CA GLY A 37 -2.62 -1.37 -12.41
C GLY A 37 -1.87 -1.76 -11.15
N TRP A 38 -2.50 -1.59 -9.99
CA TRP A 38 -1.88 -1.89 -8.69
C TRP A 38 -2.95 -2.31 -7.70
N VAL A 39 -2.50 -3.04 -6.67
CA VAL A 39 -3.36 -3.42 -5.53
C VAL A 39 -2.64 -3.05 -4.24
N VAL A 40 -3.37 -2.46 -3.31
CA VAL A 40 -2.88 -2.25 -1.95
C VAL A 40 -3.54 -3.28 -1.06
N GLN A 41 -2.75 -4.01 -0.29
CA GLN A 41 -3.23 -4.95 0.72
C GLN A 41 -2.76 -4.53 2.10
N ALA A 42 -3.68 -4.41 3.03
CA ALA A 42 -3.36 -4.17 4.43
C ALA A 42 -3.76 -5.39 5.24
N ARG A 43 -2.77 -6.14 5.73
CA ARG A 43 -2.98 -7.33 6.57
C ARG A 43 -2.88 -7.01 8.05
N SER A 44 -2.34 -5.85 8.36
CA SER A 44 -2.23 -5.37 9.74
C SER A 44 -2.41 -3.86 9.73
N ALA A 45 -2.58 -3.27 10.92
CA ALA A 45 -2.64 -1.82 11.05
C ALA A 45 -1.26 -1.16 10.90
N GLN A 46 -0.19 -1.94 10.81
CA GLN A 46 1.19 -1.45 10.87
C GLN A 46 1.86 -1.29 9.52
N SER A 47 1.40 -2.01 8.50
CA SER A 47 2.00 -1.93 7.18
C SER A 47 1.02 -2.32 6.08
N ILE A 48 1.27 -1.80 4.90
CA ILE A 48 0.57 -2.17 3.67
C ILE A 48 1.57 -2.65 2.64
N GLU A 49 1.07 -3.45 1.70
CA GLU A 49 1.84 -3.83 0.52
C GLU A 49 1.20 -3.22 -0.71
N LEU A 50 2.03 -2.59 -1.54
CA LEU A 50 1.63 -2.08 -2.85
C LEU A 50 2.15 -3.04 -3.91
N ILE A 51 1.23 -3.68 -4.63
CA ILE A 51 1.53 -4.80 -5.51
C ILE A 51 1.19 -4.40 -6.95
N PRO A 52 2.17 -4.45 -7.88
CA PRO A 52 1.87 -4.15 -9.28
C PRO A 52 1.14 -5.30 -9.94
N LEU A 53 0.18 -4.98 -10.82
CA LEU A 53 -0.55 -5.96 -11.64
C LEU A 53 0.01 -6.06 -13.05
N GLY A 54 0.98 -5.22 -13.38
CA GLY A 54 1.64 -5.23 -14.68
C GLY A 54 2.90 -4.41 -14.64
N SER A 55 3.52 -4.21 -15.79
CA SER A 55 4.69 -3.36 -15.91
C SER A 55 4.32 -2.12 -16.73
N ALA A 56 4.11 -1.00 -16.04
CA ALA A 56 3.96 0.29 -16.70
C ALA A 56 5.32 0.96 -16.78
N SER A 57 5.64 1.58 -17.90
CA SER A 57 6.87 2.33 -18.04
C SER A 57 6.69 3.74 -17.48
N VAL A 58 7.74 4.27 -16.84
CA VAL A 58 7.78 5.62 -16.34
C VAL A 58 8.93 6.33 -17.05
N PRO A 59 8.73 7.56 -17.54
CA PRO A 59 9.84 8.31 -18.16
C PRO A 59 11.04 8.41 -17.22
N ALA A 60 12.25 8.44 -17.78
CA ALA A 60 13.50 8.39 -17.01
C ALA A 60 13.66 9.59 -16.06
N ASP A 61 13.06 10.74 -16.40
CA ASP A 61 13.13 11.94 -15.57
C ASP A 61 11.96 12.07 -14.59
N LYS A 62 11.13 11.04 -14.47
CA LYS A 62 9.95 11.01 -13.59
C LYS A 62 10.01 9.84 -12.64
N ALA A 63 9.15 9.90 -11.63
CA ALA A 63 8.96 8.82 -10.67
C ALA A 63 7.48 8.73 -10.31
N LEU A 64 7.05 7.54 -9.91
CA LEU A 64 5.73 7.36 -9.30
C LEU A 64 5.86 7.65 -7.81
N GLN A 65 4.98 8.48 -7.29
CA GLN A 65 4.89 8.73 -5.86
C GLN A 65 3.55 8.24 -5.33
N PHE A 66 3.62 7.56 -4.20
CA PHE A 66 2.47 6.93 -3.57
C PHE A 66 1.96 7.82 -2.45
N TRP A 67 0.63 7.98 -2.39
CA TRP A 67 -0.03 8.90 -1.47
C TRP A 67 -1.24 8.24 -0.84
N THR A 68 -1.58 8.70 0.35
CA THR A 68 -2.85 8.33 0.99
C THR A 68 -3.50 9.54 1.65
N LYS A 69 -4.83 9.51 1.72
CA LYS A 69 -5.61 10.54 2.38
C LYS A 69 -6.87 9.92 2.96
N ALA A 70 -7.03 10.03 4.27
CA ALA A 70 -8.27 9.66 4.93
C ALA A 70 -9.24 10.83 4.96
N ASP A 71 -10.53 10.54 5.16
CA ASP A 71 -11.52 11.58 5.35
C ASP A 71 -11.14 12.46 6.55
N GLY A 72 -11.30 13.76 6.38
CA GLY A 72 -10.93 14.71 7.41
C GLY A 72 -9.50 15.21 7.34
N TRP A 73 -8.61 14.58 6.57
CA TRP A 73 -7.27 15.12 6.36
C TRP A 73 -7.32 16.26 5.36
N GLN A 74 -6.51 17.28 5.60
CA GLN A 74 -6.48 18.45 4.72
C GLN A 74 -5.80 18.17 3.38
N ALA A 75 -4.83 17.25 3.37
CA ALA A 75 -4.05 16.95 2.17
C ALA A 75 -3.54 15.52 2.21
N PRO A 76 -3.23 14.93 1.04
CA PRO A 76 -2.59 13.62 0.99
C PRO A 76 -1.22 13.63 1.67
N VAL A 77 -0.85 12.49 2.22
CA VAL A 77 0.45 12.25 2.83
C VAL A 77 1.24 11.32 1.94
N SER A 78 2.51 11.65 1.71
CA SER A 78 3.39 10.84 0.89
C SER A 78 3.76 9.55 1.61
N LEU A 79 3.67 8.43 0.90
CA LEU A 79 4.15 7.13 1.35
C LEU A 79 5.46 6.74 0.64
N GLY A 80 6.03 7.64 -0.14
CA GLY A 80 7.32 7.45 -0.78
C GLY A 80 7.24 7.23 -2.28
N LEU A 81 8.41 7.13 -2.88
CA LEU A 81 8.55 6.84 -4.30
C LEU A 81 8.52 5.33 -4.50
N VAL A 82 7.90 4.89 -5.60
CA VAL A 82 7.80 3.48 -5.93
C VAL A 82 8.31 3.22 -7.33
N ARG A 83 8.79 1.99 -7.58
CA ARG A 83 9.29 1.58 -8.88
C ARG A 83 8.25 0.73 -9.60
N PRO A 84 8.03 0.96 -10.89
CA PRO A 84 7.13 0.11 -11.66
C PRO A 84 7.55 -1.35 -11.59
N GLY A 85 6.57 -2.25 -11.49
CA GLY A 85 6.79 -3.67 -11.51
C GLY A 85 7.37 -4.27 -10.23
N GLN A 86 7.50 -3.49 -9.16
CA GLN A 86 8.04 -3.97 -7.88
C GLN A 86 7.01 -3.84 -6.78
N THR A 87 6.85 -4.91 -6.00
CA THR A 87 6.06 -4.87 -4.78
C THR A 87 6.82 -4.10 -3.70
N VAL A 88 6.12 -3.21 -3.00
CA VAL A 88 6.70 -2.38 -1.95
C VAL A 88 5.91 -2.57 -0.67
N ARG A 89 6.61 -2.78 0.43
CA ARG A 89 6.01 -2.75 1.77
C ARG A 89 6.19 -1.35 2.34
N VAL A 90 5.08 -0.76 2.79
CA VAL A 90 5.07 0.59 3.34
C VAL A 90 4.64 0.52 4.80
N PRO A 91 5.49 0.96 5.74
CA PRO A 91 5.10 1.02 7.15
C PRO A 91 4.10 2.16 7.38
N LEU A 92 3.14 1.92 8.26
CA LEU A 92 2.10 2.90 8.61
C LEU A 92 2.16 3.34 10.07
N ASP A 93 3.22 3.01 10.77
CA ASP A 93 3.36 3.24 12.20
C ASP A 93 3.34 4.73 12.60
N THR A 94 3.63 5.62 11.64
CA THR A 94 3.58 7.07 11.89
C THR A 94 2.24 7.70 11.51
N LEU A 95 1.30 6.91 11.01
CA LEU A 95 0.01 7.40 10.54
C LEU A 95 -1.12 6.89 11.41
N PRO A 96 -2.27 7.60 11.45
CA PRO A 96 -3.47 7.07 12.08
C PRO A 96 -3.90 5.74 11.45
N PRO A 97 -4.68 4.92 12.17
CA PRO A 97 -5.18 3.66 11.61
C PRO A 97 -5.94 3.87 10.31
N LEU A 98 -5.85 2.86 9.42
CA LEU A 98 -6.57 2.88 8.16
C LEU A 98 -8.08 2.95 8.38
N GLN A 99 -8.74 3.66 7.50
CA GLN A 99 -10.20 3.83 7.54
C GLN A 99 -10.83 3.29 6.26
N PRO A 100 -12.08 2.83 6.32
CA PRO A 100 -12.82 2.53 5.09
C PRO A 100 -12.87 3.76 4.19
N HIS A 101 -12.82 3.54 2.88
CA HIS A 101 -12.83 4.58 1.86
C HIS A 101 -11.62 5.50 1.84
N GLN A 102 -10.56 5.16 2.60
CA GLN A 102 -9.32 5.92 2.55
C GLN A 102 -8.77 5.92 1.13
N LEU A 103 -8.39 7.10 0.65
CA LEU A 103 -7.87 7.29 -0.70
C LEU A 103 -6.42 6.86 -0.77
N PHE A 104 -6.08 6.15 -1.86
CA PHE A 104 -4.70 5.87 -2.26
C PHE A 104 -4.53 6.25 -3.71
N GLU A 105 -3.39 6.83 -4.04
CA GLU A 105 -3.11 7.22 -5.42
C GLU A 105 -1.62 7.18 -5.73
N LEU A 106 -1.32 7.02 -7.00
CA LEU A 106 0.02 7.14 -7.57
C LEU A 106 0.01 8.30 -8.55
N THR A 107 0.90 9.25 -8.35
CA THR A 107 1.07 10.39 -9.24
C THR A 107 2.43 10.35 -9.91
N LEU A 108 2.54 10.98 -11.07
CA LEU A 108 3.79 11.10 -11.80
C LEU A 108 4.47 12.40 -11.39
N GLU A 109 5.56 12.27 -10.65
CA GLU A 109 6.28 13.40 -10.08
C GLU A 109 7.69 13.51 -10.68
N PRO A 110 8.42 14.59 -10.42
CA PRO A 110 9.84 14.63 -10.76
C PRO A 110 10.60 13.47 -10.13
N SER A 111 11.74 13.11 -10.70
CA SER A 111 12.50 11.91 -10.30
C SER A 111 12.90 11.90 -8.82
N THR A 112 12.97 13.06 -8.18
CA THR A 112 13.28 13.19 -6.76
C THR A 112 12.03 13.29 -5.88
N GLY A 113 10.84 13.19 -6.48
CA GLY A 113 9.58 13.31 -5.79
C GLY A 113 8.97 14.68 -5.87
N SER A 114 7.77 14.84 -5.32
CA SER A 114 7.05 16.10 -5.32
C SER A 114 7.87 17.20 -4.63
N PRO A 115 8.04 18.36 -5.28
CA PRO A 115 8.79 19.46 -4.67
C PRO A 115 7.99 20.19 -3.58
N THR A 116 6.69 19.98 -3.47
CA THR A 116 5.82 20.72 -2.54
C THR A 116 5.39 19.87 -1.35
N GLY A 117 5.68 18.56 -1.34
CA GLY A 117 5.15 17.64 -0.34
C GLY A 117 3.70 17.26 -0.57
N ARG A 118 3.12 17.68 -1.69
CA ARG A 118 1.76 17.34 -2.12
C ARG A 118 1.80 16.84 -3.56
N PRO A 119 0.77 16.10 -4.01
CA PRO A 119 0.73 15.69 -5.41
C PRO A 119 0.75 16.91 -6.33
N THR A 120 1.67 16.93 -7.30
CA THR A 120 1.78 17.99 -8.29
C THR A 120 1.62 17.48 -9.70
N GLY A 121 1.87 16.20 -9.93
CA GLY A 121 1.75 15.61 -11.26
C GLY A 121 0.42 14.91 -11.48
N PRO A 122 0.20 14.42 -12.71
CA PRO A 122 -1.07 13.75 -13.02
C PRO A 122 -1.22 12.43 -12.25
N ILE A 123 -2.47 12.12 -11.91
CA ILE A 123 -2.82 10.86 -11.27
C ILE A 123 -2.70 9.76 -12.31
N GLN A 124 -1.87 8.77 -12.01
CA GLN A 124 -1.71 7.60 -12.87
C GLN A 124 -2.66 6.48 -12.47
N PHE A 125 -2.86 6.27 -11.16
CA PHE A 125 -3.76 5.25 -10.62
C PHE A 125 -4.36 5.78 -9.32
N ILE A 126 -5.60 5.42 -9.06
CA ILE A 126 -6.33 5.89 -7.89
C ILE A 126 -7.35 4.84 -7.45
N GLY A 127 -7.59 4.76 -6.15
CA GLY A 127 -8.60 3.87 -5.59
C GLY A 127 -8.90 4.20 -4.14
N ARG A 128 -9.95 3.58 -3.62
CA ARG A 128 -10.37 3.76 -2.24
C ARG A 128 -10.40 2.42 -1.52
N ALA A 129 -10.04 2.43 -0.26
CA ALA A 129 -9.96 1.23 0.55
C ALA A 129 -11.33 0.62 0.80
N VAL A 130 -11.40 -0.70 0.64
CA VAL A 130 -12.56 -1.49 1.00
C VAL A 130 -12.17 -2.37 2.17
N LYS A 131 -12.95 -2.33 3.24
CA LYS A 131 -12.69 -3.20 4.38
C LYS A 131 -13.11 -4.62 4.04
N VAL A 132 -12.23 -5.55 4.28
CA VAL A 132 -12.45 -6.98 4.07
C VAL A 132 -12.54 -7.64 5.43
N THR A 133 -13.64 -8.33 5.67
CA THR A 133 -13.89 -9.01 6.95
C THR A 133 -13.45 -10.46 6.93
#